data_4b424966c890e6997480b53bd12347ed
#
_entry.id   4b424966c890e6997480b53bd12347ed
#
_cell.length_a   1.000
_cell.length_b   1.000
_cell.length_c   1.000
_cell.angle_alpha   90.00
_cell.angle_beta   90.00
_cell.angle_gamma   90.00
#
_symmetry.space_group_name_H-M   'P 1'
#
loop_
_entity.id
_entity.type
_entity.pdbx_description
1 polymer ?
#
loop_
_entity_poly.entity_id
_entity_poly.type
_entity_poly.pdbx_seq_one_letter_code
_entity_poly.pdbx_strand_id
1 'polypeptide(L)'
;MNPASTKVQQRFPCFVADASFIAAYLLNGFCDDELSDCLNDIEYVIQNNGQLYVPQHFWYEIQNVLLYKTRSKKKGDPVISMSDALDIIYDLQRLPIYTDLLPDNEIRQRIFTIAQETNLSYYDASYLELSRRYNLPLKTYDDDLKKAYEEK
;
A
#
# COMPACT_ATOMS: atom_id res chain seq x y z
N MET A 1 17.07 -25.33 -26.68
CA MET A 1 17.11 -24.63 -25.38
C MET A 1 16.47 -23.27 -25.55
N ASN A 2 15.24 -23.08 -25.06
CA ASN A 2 14.65 -21.75 -24.94
C ASN A 2 15.28 -21.07 -23.74
N PRO A 3 15.93 -19.92 -23.88
CA PRO A 3 16.25 -19.13 -22.71
C PRO A 3 14.92 -18.69 -22.12
N ALA A 4 14.66 -19.08 -20.88
CA ALA A 4 13.55 -18.53 -20.12
C ALA A 4 13.68 -17.02 -20.19
N SER A 5 12.77 -16.37 -20.89
CA SER A 5 12.70 -14.90 -20.90
C SER A 5 12.32 -14.49 -19.48
N THR A 6 13.33 -14.14 -18.71
CA THR A 6 13.14 -13.46 -17.44
C THR A 6 12.38 -12.19 -17.79
N LYS A 7 11.07 -12.17 -17.57
CA LYS A 7 10.29 -10.93 -17.67
C LYS A 7 10.94 -9.95 -16.71
N VAL A 8 11.67 -9.00 -17.25
CA VAL A 8 12.18 -7.87 -16.47
C VAL A 8 10.94 -7.17 -15.93
N GLN A 9 10.72 -7.33 -14.63
CA GLN A 9 9.57 -6.70 -13.97
C GLN A 9 9.77 -5.19 -14.03
N GLN A 10 8.88 -4.51 -14.74
CA GLN A 10 8.96 -3.06 -14.87
C GLN A 10 8.75 -2.43 -13.50
N ARG A 11 9.72 -1.60 -13.06
CA ARG A 11 9.65 -0.84 -11.81
C ARG A 11 9.34 0.62 -12.10
N PHE A 12 8.63 1.24 -11.18
CA PHE A 12 8.19 2.62 -11.29
C PHE A 12 8.76 3.44 -10.13
N PRO A 13 9.26 4.67 -10.39
CA PRO A 13 9.78 5.53 -9.32
C PRO A 13 8.67 6.13 -8.45
N CYS A 14 7.43 6.16 -8.94
CA CYS A 14 6.26 6.64 -8.21
C CYS A 14 5.10 5.69 -8.44
N PHE A 15 4.37 5.38 -7.38
CA PHE A 15 3.12 4.61 -7.46
C PHE A 15 2.22 4.89 -6.27
N VAL A 16 0.96 4.55 -6.41
CA VAL A 16 0.01 4.54 -5.29
C VAL A 16 0.17 3.22 -4.56
N ALA A 17 0.32 3.27 -3.25
CA ALA A 17 0.41 2.10 -2.39
C ALA A 17 -0.63 2.17 -1.28
N ASP A 18 -1.34 1.07 -1.04
CA ASP A 18 -2.24 0.99 0.10
C ASP A 18 -1.51 0.53 1.38
N ALA A 19 -2.25 0.51 2.49
CA ALA A 19 -1.68 0.13 3.78
C ALA A 19 -1.17 -1.32 3.79
N SER A 20 -1.79 -2.23 3.06
CA SER A 20 -1.36 -3.63 2.99
C SER A 20 0.03 -3.78 2.39
N PHE A 21 0.31 -3.03 1.32
CA PHE A 21 1.59 -3.06 0.62
C PHE A 21 2.73 -2.44 1.43
N ILE A 22 2.48 -1.27 2.02
CA ILE A 22 3.48 -0.59 2.85
C ILE A 22 3.70 -1.34 4.17
N ALA A 23 2.65 -1.91 4.79
CA ALA A 23 2.79 -2.74 5.98
C ALA A 23 3.67 -3.97 5.72
N ALA A 24 3.53 -4.63 4.59
CA ALA A 24 4.36 -5.75 4.21
C ALA A 24 5.85 -5.38 4.14
N TYR A 25 6.17 -4.21 3.61
CA TYR A 25 7.53 -3.67 3.61
C TYR A 25 8.06 -3.40 5.02
N LEU A 26 7.26 -2.72 5.86
CA LEU A 26 7.66 -2.34 7.21
C LEU A 26 7.82 -3.55 8.15
N LEU A 27 7.03 -4.59 7.93
CA LEU A 27 7.05 -5.82 8.73
C LEU A 27 8.05 -6.86 8.22
N ASN A 28 8.86 -6.52 7.22
CA ASN A 28 9.92 -7.39 6.76
C ASN A 28 10.89 -7.73 7.90
N GLY A 29 11.15 -9.01 8.08
CA GLY A 29 11.93 -9.54 9.20
C GLY A 29 11.12 -9.91 10.46
N PHE A 30 9.83 -9.53 10.52
CA PHE A 30 8.90 -9.93 11.58
C PHE A 30 7.89 -10.99 11.14
N CYS A 31 7.69 -11.13 9.82
CA CYS A 31 6.80 -12.11 9.23
C CYS A 31 7.57 -12.99 8.25
N ASP A 32 7.21 -14.29 8.20
CA ASP A 32 7.84 -15.26 7.29
C ASP A 32 7.36 -15.17 5.83
N ASP A 33 6.50 -14.22 5.52
CA ASP A 33 5.95 -14.05 4.19
C ASP A 33 7.02 -13.48 3.24
N GLU A 34 7.38 -14.25 2.22
CA GLU A 34 8.28 -13.80 1.16
C GLU A 34 7.57 -12.80 0.24
N LEU A 35 7.54 -11.54 0.66
CA LEU A 35 6.97 -10.44 -0.13
C LEU A 35 8.09 -9.63 -0.78
N SER A 36 8.89 -10.30 -1.61
CA SER A 36 10.05 -9.70 -2.29
C SER A 36 9.68 -8.51 -3.18
N ASP A 37 8.47 -8.52 -3.76
CA ASP A 37 8.04 -7.46 -4.67
C ASP A 37 7.89 -6.11 -3.97
N CYS A 38 7.30 -6.07 -2.77
CA CYS A 38 7.15 -4.82 -2.05
C CYS A 38 8.49 -4.23 -1.61
N LEU A 39 9.45 -5.08 -1.21
CA LEU A 39 10.80 -4.64 -0.88
C LEU A 39 11.50 -3.99 -2.08
N ASN A 40 11.53 -4.69 -3.19
CA ASN A 40 12.19 -4.22 -4.41
C ASN A 40 11.54 -2.96 -4.97
N ASP A 41 10.23 -2.88 -4.99
CA ASP A 41 9.50 -1.74 -5.53
C ASP A 41 9.68 -0.49 -4.67
N ILE A 42 9.58 -0.60 -3.35
CA ILE A 42 9.76 0.54 -2.44
C ILE A 42 11.21 1.00 -2.41
N GLU A 43 12.18 0.08 -2.37
CA GLU A 43 13.60 0.45 -2.46
C GLU A 43 13.92 1.16 -3.77
N TYR A 44 13.31 0.76 -4.88
CA TYR A 44 13.46 1.45 -6.15
C TYR A 44 12.95 2.90 -6.10
N VAL A 45 11.81 3.13 -5.47
CA VAL A 45 11.29 4.49 -5.23
C VAL A 45 12.28 5.34 -4.44
N ILE A 46 12.83 4.80 -3.36
CA ILE A 46 13.80 5.51 -2.51
C ILE A 46 15.07 5.84 -3.30
N GLN A 47 15.62 4.88 -4.03
CA GLN A 47 16.86 5.04 -4.78
C GLN A 47 16.75 6.02 -5.95
N ASN A 48 15.55 6.20 -6.50
CA ASN A 48 15.29 7.06 -7.65
C ASN A 48 14.61 8.39 -7.28
N ASN A 49 14.65 8.79 -6.01
CA ASN A 49 14.02 10.01 -5.51
C ASN A 49 12.54 10.14 -5.89
N GLY A 50 11.84 8.99 -5.92
CA GLY A 50 10.42 8.92 -6.21
C GLY A 50 9.57 9.16 -4.97
N GLN A 51 8.27 8.92 -5.10
CA GLN A 51 7.29 9.07 -4.03
C GLN A 51 6.25 7.96 -4.06
N LEU A 52 5.78 7.60 -2.86
CA LEU A 52 4.62 6.74 -2.63
C LEU A 52 3.41 7.64 -2.39
N TYR A 53 2.38 7.49 -3.21
CA TYR A 53 1.17 8.32 -3.14
C TYR A 53 0.11 7.61 -2.30
N VAL A 54 -0.44 8.31 -1.32
CA VAL A 54 -1.46 7.78 -0.41
C VAL A 54 -2.56 8.82 -0.16
N PRO A 55 -3.83 8.39 0.04
CA PRO A 55 -4.87 9.26 0.57
C PRO A 55 -4.65 9.51 2.06
N GLN A 56 -5.32 10.50 2.64
CA GLN A 56 -5.13 10.88 4.04
C GLN A 56 -5.46 9.75 5.03
N HIS A 57 -6.48 8.95 4.77
CA HIS A 57 -6.87 7.87 5.68
C HIS A 57 -5.84 6.73 5.76
N PHE A 58 -4.90 6.65 4.81
CA PHE A 58 -3.77 5.72 4.89
C PHE A 58 -3.07 5.76 6.26
N TRP A 59 -2.89 6.95 6.83
CA TRP A 59 -2.18 7.11 8.10
C TRP A 59 -2.89 6.45 9.27
N TYR A 60 -4.22 6.42 9.26
CA TYR A 60 -5.00 5.68 10.25
C TYR A 60 -5.01 4.17 9.98
N GLU A 61 -5.13 3.78 8.72
CA GLU A 61 -5.12 2.37 8.34
C GLU A 61 -3.82 1.67 8.70
N ILE A 62 -2.68 2.26 8.36
CA ILE A 62 -1.37 1.65 8.63
C ILE A 62 -1.11 1.50 10.13
N GLN A 63 -1.48 2.48 10.92
CA GLN A 63 -1.35 2.39 12.37
C GLN A 63 -2.28 1.31 12.96
N ASN A 64 -3.49 1.18 12.43
CA ASN A 64 -4.40 0.11 12.84
C ASN A 64 -3.85 -1.28 12.49
N VAL A 65 -3.26 -1.45 11.32
CA VAL A 65 -2.58 -2.71 10.94
C VAL A 65 -1.47 -3.04 11.94
N LEU A 66 -0.61 -2.08 12.28
CA LEU A 66 0.47 -2.28 13.25
C LEU A 66 -0.07 -2.59 14.65
N LEU A 67 -1.13 -1.90 15.08
CA LEU A 67 -1.78 -2.17 16.35
C LEU A 67 -2.30 -3.62 16.43
N TYR A 68 -2.94 -4.11 15.37
CA TYR A 68 -3.38 -5.49 15.30
C TYR A 68 -2.24 -6.49 15.45
N LYS A 69 -1.07 -6.20 14.91
CA LYS A 69 0.12 -7.05 14.99
C LYS A 69 0.72 -7.12 16.40
N THR A 70 0.42 -6.14 17.25
CA THR A 70 0.84 -6.15 18.67
C THR A 70 -0.07 -6.95 19.58
N ARG A 71 -1.25 -7.37 19.10
CA ARG A 71 -2.24 -8.08 19.90
C ARG A 71 -2.00 -9.58 19.85
N SER A 72 -2.16 -10.24 20.98
CA SER A 72 -2.13 -11.69 21.06
C SER A 72 -3.29 -12.30 20.27
N LYS A 73 -2.99 -13.25 19.42
CA LYS A 73 -4.00 -14.04 18.73
C LYS A 73 -4.47 -15.19 19.65
N LYS A 74 -5.68 -15.72 19.39
CA LYS A 74 -6.20 -16.91 20.12
C LYS A 74 -5.26 -18.11 20.09
N LYS A 75 -4.32 -18.17 19.13
CA LYS A 75 -3.28 -19.18 18.97
C LYS A 75 -1.95 -18.51 18.68
N GLY A 76 -1.18 -18.18 19.71
CA GLY A 76 0.20 -17.72 19.59
C GLY A 76 0.47 -16.32 20.12
N ASP A 77 1.75 -15.95 20.09
CA ASP A 77 2.26 -14.65 20.51
C ASP A 77 1.93 -13.54 19.50
N PRO A 78 1.98 -12.27 19.93
CA PRO A 78 1.92 -11.15 19.01
C PRO A 78 3.04 -11.24 17.96
N VAL A 79 2.78 -10.77 16.74
CA VAL A 79 3.79 -10.73 15.66
C VAL A 79 4.91 -9.77 15.99
N ILE A 80 4.57 -8.62 16.61
CA ILE A 80 5.54 -7.60 17.06
C ILE A 80 5.18 -7.13 18.48
N SER A 81 6.17 -6.61 19.17
CA SER A 81 5.95 -5.93 20.45
C SER A 81 5.42 -4.51 20.25
N MET A 82 4.91 -3.89 21.31
CA MET A 82 4.53 -2.48 21.28
C MET A 82 5.73 -1.58 20.96
N SER A 83 6.92 -1.91 21.50
CA SER A 83 8.15 -1.18 21.21
C SER A 83 8.51 -1.27 19.72
N ASP A 84 8.44 -2.47 19.14
CA ASP A 84 8.68 -2.66 17.70
C ASP A 84 7.70 -1.85 16.86
N ALA A 85 6.42 -1.83 17.24
CA ALA A 85 5.41 -1.05 16.52
C ALA A 85 5.71 0.45 16.51
N LEU A 86 6.18 0.99 17.64
CA LEU A 86 6.56 2.41 17.72
C LEU A 86 7.80 2.72 16.88
N ASP A 87 8.79 1.82 16.86
CA ASP A 87 9.97 1.95 16.01
C ASP A 87 9.60 1.90 14.53
N ILE A 88 8.70 0.99 14.14
CA ILE A 88 8.18 0.89 12.77
C ILE A 88 7.44 2.16 12.36
N ILE A 89 6.61 2.75 13.24
CA ILE A 89 5.94 4.03 12.99
C ILE A 89 6.95 5.15 12.77
N TYR A 90 8.04 5.14 13.51
CA TYR A 90 9.14 6.09 13.32
C TYR A 90 9.80 5.92 11.94
N ASP A 91 10.08 4.69 11.54
CA ASP A 91 10.65 4.38 10.23
C ASP A 91 9.70 4.73 9.08
N LEU A 92 8.39 4.54 9.27
CA LEU A 92 7.37 4.93 8.30
C LEU A 92 7.46 6.43 7.93
N GLN A 93 7.77 7.29 8.91
CA GLN A 93 7.89 8.73 8.68
C GLN A 93 9.10 9.10 7.81
N ARG A 94 10.05 8.19 7.63
CA ARG A 94 11.25 8.38 6.80
C ARG A 94 11.02 7.98 5.34
N LEU A 95 9.92 7.29 5.03
CA LEU A 95 9.58 6.95 3.65
C LEU A 95 9.13 8.19 2.88
N PRO A 96 9.44 8.25 1.57
CA PRO A 96 9.04 9.36 0.72
C PRO A 96 7.55 9.27 0.36
N ILE A 97 6.68 9.58 1.31
CA ILE A 97 5.23 9.49 1.14
C ILE A 97 4.67 10.87 0.80
N TYR A 98 3.94 10.94 -0.32
CA TYR A 98 3.09 12.06 -0.67
C TYR A 98 1.67 11.76 -0.22
N THR A 99 1.15 12.59 0.68
CA THR A 99 -0.23 12.48 1.15
C THR A 99 -1.12 13.40 0.34
N ASP A 100 -2.13 12.82 -0.32
CA ASP A 100 -3.11 13.59 -1.06
C ASP A 100 -3.99 14.43 -0.12
N LEU A 101 -4.38 15.60 -0.57
CA LEU A 101 -5.24 16.50 0.22
C LEU A 101 -6.66 15.94 0.34
N LEU A 102 -7.44 16.51 1.26
CA LEU A 102 -8.86 16.20 1.36
C LEU A 102 -9.53 16.39 0.00
N PRO A 103 -10.33 15.41 -0.45
CA PRO A 103 -10.97 15.48 -1.75
C PRO A 103 -11.97 16.64 -1.80
N ASP A 104 -11.96 17.39 -2.90
CA ASP A 104 -13.00 18.34 -3.24
C ASP A 104 -14.28 17.61 -3.71
N ASN A 105 -15.31 18.35 -4.07
CA ASN A 105 -16.59 17.77 -4.48
C ASN A 105 -16.48 16.90 -5.74
N GLU A 106 -15.64 17.28 -6.68
CA GLU A 106 -15.45 16.54 -7.93
C GLU A 106 -14.73 15.20 -7.65
N ILE A 107 -13.68 15.22 -6.85
CA ILE A 107 -12.94 14.01 -6.45
C ILE A 107 -13.85 13.07 -5.64
N ARG A 108 -14.63 13.60 -4.69
CA ARG A 108 -15.61 12.80 -3.92
C ARG A 108 -16.62 12.11 -4.83
N GLN A 109 -17.13 12.81 -5.82
CA GLN A 109 -18.09 12.24 -6.77
C GLN A 109 -17.46 11.09 -7.58
N ARG A 110 -16.22 11.24 -8.02
CA ARG A 110 -15.48 10.14 -8.67
C ARG A 110 -15.29 8.95 -7.76
N ILE A 111 -14.93 9.17 -6.50
CA ILE A 111 -14.76 8.08 -5.53
C ILE A 111 -16.07 7.33 -5.31
N PHE A 112 -17.19 8.05 -5.12
CA PHE A 112 -18.51 7.43 -4.98
C PHE A 112 -18.89 6.61 -6.21
N THR A 113 -18.63 7.11 -7.40
CA THR A 113 -18.89 6.40 -8.65
C THR A 113 -18.08 5.11 -8.73
N ILE A 114 -16.79 5.17 -8.46
CA ILE A 114 -15.90 3.99 -8.44
C ILE A 114 -16.39 2.98 -7.41
N ALA A 115 -16.71 3.42 -6.20
CA ALA A 115 -17.17 2.54 -5.12
C ALA A 115 -18.47 1.80 -5.50
N GLN A 116 -19.41 2.47 -6.15
CA GLN A 116 -20.64 1.85 -6.63
C GLN A 116 -20.40 0.86 -7.77
N GLU A 117 -19.56 1.21 -8.73
CA GLU A 117 -19.26 0.36 -9.90
C GLU A 117 -18.45 -0.89 -9.52
N THR A 118 -17.57 -0.79 -8.54
CA THR A 118 -16.66 -1.87 -8.15
C THR A 118 -17.07 -2.62 -6.89
N ASN A 119 -18.08 -2.11 -6.17
CA ASN A 119 -18.46 -2.59 -4.84
C ASN A 119 -17.34 -2.52 -3.78
N LEU A 120 -16.37 -1.64 -4.00
CA LEU A 120 -15.33 -1.33 -3.03
C LEU A 120 -15.87 -0.43 -1.92
N SER A 121 -15.20 -0.44 -0.76
CA SER A 121 -15.41 0.60 0.25
C SER A 121 -14.98 1.98 -0.30
N TYR A 122 -15.47 3.05 0.31
CA TYR A 122 -15.02 4.40 -0.03
C TYR A 122 -13.50 4.55 0.13
N TYR A 123 -12.94 3.90 1.16
CA TYR A 123 -11.50 3.91 1.43
C TYR A 123 -10.69 3.27 0.29
N ASP A 124 -11.07 2.07 -0.14
CA ASP A 124 -10.39 1.37 -1.23
C ASP A 124 -10.59 2.07 -2.58
N ALA A 125 -11.79 2.56 -2.82
CA ALA A 125 -12.09 3.36 -4.02
C ALA A 125 -11.25 4.65 -4.08
N SER A 126 -10.89 5.22 -2.94
CA SER A 126 -10.01 6.41 -2.87
C SER A 126 -8.61 6.13 -3.40
N TYR A 127 -8.05 4.95 -3.13
CA TYR A 127 -6.76 4.55 -3.72
C TYR A 127 -6.86 4.40 -5.24
N LEU A 128 -7.93 3.82 -5.73
CA LEU A 128 -8.14 3.62 -7.16
C LEU A 128 -8.35 4.97 -7.89
N GLU A 129 -9.10 5.88 -7.30
CA GLU A 129 -9.27 7.25 -7.84
C GLU A 129 -7.92 7.98 -7.90
N LEU A 130 -7.14 7.92 -6.84
CA LEU A 130 -5.82 8.54 -6.76
C LEU A 130 -4.88 8.01 -7.86
N SER A 131 -4.85 6.70 -8.05
CA SER A 131 -4.10 6.04 -9.12
C SER A 131 -4.52 6.55 -10.52
N ARG A 132 -5.81 6.63 -10.77
CA ARG A 132 -6.35 7.11 -12.06
C ARG A 132 -6.05 8.59 -12.28
N ARG A 133 -6.24 9.42 -11.27
CA ARG A 133 -6.06 10.87 -11.35
C ARG A 133 -4.62 11.26 -11.67
N TYR A 134 -3.65 10.60 -11.05
CA TYR A 134 -2.23 10.84 -11.31
C TYR A 134 -1.63 9.94 -12.40
N ASN A 135 -2.41 9.03 -12.96
CA ASN A 135 -1.95 8.03 -13.93
C ASN A 135 -0.73 7.24 -13.40
N LEU A 136 -0.82 6.79 -12.17
CA LEU A 136 0.21 6.01 -11.49
C LEU A 136 -0.24 4.56 -11.29
N PRO A 137 0.70 3.60 -11.29
CA PRO A 137 0.38 2.24 -10.89
C PRO A 137 -0.18 2.18 -9.47
N LEU A 138 -1.06 1.22 -9.20
CA LEU A 138 -1.55 0.90 -7.87
C LEU A 138 -0.94 -0.42 -7.40
N LYS A 139 -0.32 -0.38 -6.24
CA LYS A 139 0.29 -1.55 -5.59
C LYS A 139 -0.47 -1.91 -4.32
N THR A 140 -1.00 -3.10 -4.26
CA THR A 140 -1.79 -3.60 -3.14
C THR A 140 -1.69 -5.11 -3.03
N TYR A 141 -1.87 -5.63 -1.81
CA TYR A 141 -2.08 -7.05 -1.54
C TYR A 141 -3.55 -7.37 -1.21
N ASP A 142 -4.42 -6.38 -1.24
CA ASP A 142 -5.86 -6.60 -1.13
C ASP A 142 -6.43 -7.11 -2.45
N ASP A 143 -7.05 -8.30 -2.42
CA ASP A 143 -7.53 -8.98 -3.62
C ASP A 143 -8.66 -8.22 -4.33
N ASP A 144 -9.58 -7.62 -3.58
CA ASP A 144 -10.71 -6.89 -4.15
C ASP A 144 -10.25 -5.59 -4.83
N LEU A 145 -9.34 -4.86 -4.17
CA LEU A 145 -8.76 -3.65 -4.75
C LEU A 145 -7.90 -3.96 -5.98
N LYS A 146 -7.11 -5.01 -5.92
CA LYS A 146 -6.30 -5.48 -7.05
C LYS A 146 -7.16 -5.84 -8.24
N LYS A 147 -8.23 -6.61 -8.01
CA LYS A 147 -9.18 -6.99 -9.05
C LYS A 147 -9.83 -5.77 -9.69
N ALA A 148 -10.32 -4.80 -8.90
CA ALA A 148 -10.91 -3.57 -9.41
C ALA A 148 -9.93 -2.72 -10.23
N TYR A 149 -8.66 -2.70 -9.82
CA TYR A 149 -7.59 -2.02 -10.57
C TYR A 149 -7.30 -2.68 -11.91
N GLU A 150 -7.31 -4.01 -11.97
CA GLU A 150 -7.05 -4.79 -13.20
C GLU A 150 -8.22 -4.79 -14.18
N GLU A 151 -9.44 -4.57 -13.72
CA GLU A 151 -10.68 -4.53 -14.53
C GLU A 151 -10.96 -3.17 -15.18
N LYS A 152 -9.97 -2.50 -15.68
CA LYS A 152 -10.14 -1.16 -16.30
C LYS A 152 -11.25 -1.11 -17.36
#